data_7b07f24eae52b475255ff9cffc4174f1
#
_entry.id   7b07f24eae52b475255ff9cffc4174f1
#
_cell.length_a   1.000
_cell.length_b   1.000
_cell.length_c   1.000
_cell.angle_alpha   90.00
_cell.angle_beta   90.00
_cell.angle_gamma   90.00
#
_symmetry.space_group_name_H-M   'P 1'
#
loop_
_entity.id
_entity.type
_entity.pdbx_description
1 polymer ?
#
loop_
_entity_poly.entity_id
_entity_poly.type
_entity_poly.pdbx_seq_one_letter_code
_entity_poly.pdbx_strand_id
1 'polypeptide(L)'
;MLMQGLGSFSAIVLLVLTCEVSIPQLYAADREISVAVAADLSSALQDLATNYEKRTGVAVKLSFGASGALTQQIQNGAPFDIFFSADMDYPRQLIAGGQADGATLYRYAVGRLVLWVRKDSPLDVEHKGMDVLLDPSVKKIAIANPQHAPYGRAAVAALNHYKLYEKISDRLVLGENISQAAQFAESGNAQVGFVALAHAITPSMQGKGKYWMVPADAYPALDQGVVVISRSAHKQDAAGFLEYVKSTEASAVLQRYGFTLPEQAQGIAK
;
A
#
# COMPACT_ATOMS: atom_id res chain seq x y z
N MET A 1 61.81 -64.60 59.40
CA MET A 1 61.09 -63.55 60.15
C MET A 1 60.78 -62.45 59.20
N LEU A 2 59.52 -62.28 58.96
CA LEU A 2 58.92 -61.47 57.88
C LEU A 2 59.06 -59.96 58.08
N MET A 3 59.28 -59.20 57.00
CA MET A 3 58.90 -57.79 56.92
C MET A 3 58.33 -57.50 55.59
N GLN A 4 57.08 -57.09 55.63
CA GLN A 4 56.27 -56.66 54.50
C GLN A 4 56.62 -55.24 54.07
N GLY A 5 56.74 -55.00 52.75
CA GLY A 5 56.90 -53.70 52.18
C GLY A 5 55.59 -53.28 51.45
N LEU A 6 54.93 -52.24 51.94
CA LEU A 6 53.81 -51.63 51.29
C LEU A 6 54.27 -50.77 50.13
N GLY A 7 53.82 -51.09 48.94
CA GLY A 7 53.96 -50.25 47.79
C GLY A 7 52.78 -49.21 47.68
N SER A 8 53.14 -47.94 47.63
CA SER A 8 52.20 -46.83 47.51
C SER A 8 51.94 -46.56 46.04
N PHE A 9 50.65 -46.78 45.54
CA PHE A 9 50.25 -46.44 44.26
C PHE A 9 49.75 -44.98 44.30
N SER A 10 50.48 -44.06 43.64
CA SER A 10 50.04 -42.68 43.42
C SER A 10 49.17 -42.63 42.17
N ALA A 11 47.87 -42.42 42.36
CA ALA A 11 46.95 -42.17 41.25
C ALA A 11 47.06 -40.68 40.81
N ILE A 12 47.55 -40.47 39.58
CA ILE A 12 47.53 -39.14 38.92
C ILE A 12 46.16 -38.96 38.33
N VAL A 13 45.38 -38.09 38.96
CA VAL A 13 44.06 -37.62 38.36
C VAL A 13 44.37 -36.54 37.34
N LEU A 14 44.20 -36.86 36.06
CA LEU A 14 44.34 -35.93 34.97
C LEU A 14 43.01 -35.11 34.86
N LEU A 15 43.02 -33.86 35.32
CA LEU A 15 41.89 -32.93 35.22
C LEU A 15 41.86 -32.38 33.79
N VAL A 16 40.97 -32.92 32.93
CA VAL A 16 40.72 -32.37 31.58
C VAL A 16 39.82 -31.17 31.74
N LEU A 17 40.39 -29.96 31.63
CA LEU A 17 39.64 -28.71 31.57
C LEU A 17 39.01 -28.58 30.16
N THR A 18 37.75 -28.94 30.01
CA THR A 18 36.96 -28.64 28.79
C THR A 18 36.65 -27.16 28.77
N CYS A 19 37.39 -26.42 27.96
CA CYS A 19 37.05 -25.02 27.65
C CYS A 19 35.83 -25.01 26.74
N GLU A 20 34.63 -24.78 27.30
CA GLU A 20 33.43 -24.51 26.48
C GLU A 20 33.59 -23.17 25.78
N VAL A 21 33.93 -23.23 24.49
CA VAL A 21 33.91 -22.04 23.62
C VAL A 21 32.44 -21.67 23.35
N SER A 22 31.90 -20.78 24.17
CA SER A 22 30.59 -20.13 23.87
C SER A 22 30.75 -19.32 22.60
N ILE A 23 30.32 -19.87 21.48
CA ILE A 23 30.16 -19.12 20.22
C ILE A 23 29.01 -18.12 20.48
N PRO A 24 29.28 -16.80 20.45
CA PRO A 24 28.19 -15.84 20.55
C PRO A 24 27.24 -16.11 19.37
N GLN A 25 26.01 -16.50 19.68
CA GLN A 25 24.95 -16.56 18.71
C GLN A 25 24.74 -15.12 18.24
N LEU A 26 25.27 -14.77 17.04
CA LEU A 26 24.93 -13.52 16.37
C LEU A 26 23.41 -13.60 16.14
N TYR A 27 22.65 -12.95 17.01
CA TYR A 27 21.29 -12.59 16.68
C TYR A 27 21.39 -11.71 15.44
N ALA A 28 21.02 -12.27 14.28
CA ALA A 28 20.76 -11.45 13.10
C ALA A 28 19.78 -10.39 13.57
N ALA A 29 20.19 -9.11 13.55
CA ALA A 29 19.27 -8.02 13.83
C ALA A 29 18.05 -8.23 12.92
N ASP A 30 16.85 -8.22 13.50
CA ASP A 30 15.63 -8.38 12.74
C ASP A 30 15.63 -7.31 11.65
N ARG A 31 15.85 -7.73 10.40
CA ARG A 31 15.87 -6.82 9.25
C ARG A 31 14.44 -6.36 9.01
N GLU A 32 14.23 -5.07 9.08
CA GLU A 32 12.90 -4.47 8.94
C GLU A 32 12.96 -3.22 8.06
N ILE A 33 11.93 -3.00 7.26
CA ILE A 33 11.71 -1.75 6.52
C ILE A 33 10.35 -1.16 6.87
N SER A 34 10.32 0.18 7.01
CA SER A 34 9.11 0.97 7.22
C SER A 34 8.63 1.55 5.89
N VAL A 35 7.41 1.21 5.50
CA VAL A 35 6.86 1.52 4.19
C VAL A 35 5.67 2.46 4.33
N ALA A 36 5.75 3.64 3.73
CA ALA A 36 4.61 4.54 3.56
C ALA A 36 3.80 4.10 2.31
N VAL A 37 2.49 3.93 2.44
CA VAL A 37 1.65 3.28 1.42
C VAL A 37 0.36 4.05 1.18
N ALA A 38 0.09 4.41 -0.06
CA ALA A 38 -1.20 4.92 -0.46
C ALA A 38 -2.32 3.91 -0.16
N ALA A 39 -3.42 4.39 0.43
CA ALA A 39 -4.44 3.54 1.03
C ALA A 39 -5.14 2.59 0.05
N ASP A 40 -5.17 2.90 -1.24
CA ASP A 40 -5.74 2.03 -2.29
C ASP A 40 -4.96 0.73 -2.48
N LEU A 41 -3.68 0.69 -2.08
CA LEU A 41 -2.81 -0.49 -2.15
C LEU A 41 -2.96 -1.44 -0.95
N SER A 42 -3.77 -1.11 0.05
CA SER A 42 -3.73 -1.78 1.36
C SER A 42 -3.72 -3.31 1.27
N SER A 43 -4.63 -3.90 0.49
CA SER A 43 -4.70 -5.36 0.35
C SER A 43 -3.59 -5.94 -0.53
N ALA A 44 -3.29 -5.28 -1.66
CA ALA A 44 -2.26 -5.76 -2.57
C ALA A 44 -0.87 -5.74 -1.93
N LEU A 45 -0.54 -4.64 -1.23
CA LEU A 45 0.79 -4.50 -0.64
C LEU A 45 0.95 -5.36 0.63
N GLN A 46 -0.14 -5.66 1.35
CA GLN A 46 -0.11 -6.64 2.43
C GLN A 46 0.29 -8.04 1.94
N ASP A 47 -0.28 -8.48 0.79
CA ASP A 47 0.10 -9.76 0.17
C ASP A 47 1.55 -9.73 -0.31
N LEU A 48 1.98 -8.64 -0.98
CA LEU A 48 3.35 -8.48 -1.44
C LEU A 48 4.36 -8.47 -0.28
N ALA A 49 4.06 -7.77 0.80
CA ALA A 49 4.88 -7.74 2.01
C ALA A 49 5.01 -9.15 2.60
N THR A 50 3.89 -9.85 2.79
CA THR A 50 3.88 -11.22 3.33
C THR A 50 4.72 -12.18 2.48
N ASN A 51 4.62 -12.08 1.15
CA ASN A 51 5.40 -12.93 0.26
C ASN A 51 6.90 -12.59 0.30
N TYR A 52 7.24 -11.30 0.37
CA TYR A 52 8.62 -10.84 0.47
C TYR A 52 9.27 -11.26 1.80
N GLU A 53 8.57 -11.07 2.92
CA GLU A 53 9.02 -11.51 4.25
C GLU A 53 9.34 -13.00 4.28
N LYS A 54 8.45 -13.85 3.74
CA LYS A 54 8.66 -15.30 3.65
C LYS A 54 9.90 -15.69 2.85
N ARG A 55 10.26 -14.91 1.84
CA ARG A 55 11.40 -15.20 0.94
C ARG A 55 12.73 -14.71 1.47
N THR A 56 12.73 -13.59 2.19
CA THR A 56 13.96 -12.85 2.51
C THR A 56 14.25 -12.76 3.99
N GLY A 57 13.24 -12.99 4.85
CA GLY A 57 13.32 -12.75 6.28
C GLY A 57 13.32 -11.25 6.65
N VAL A 58 13.10 -10.33 5.69
CA VAL A 58 12.99 -8.89 5.95
C VAL A 58 11.55 -8.57 6.30
N ALA A 59 11.31 -8.09 7.53
CA ALA A 59 9.98 -7.63 7.95
C ALA A 59 9.59 -6.34 7.22
N VAL A 60 8.32 -6.23 6.78
CA VAL A 60 7.81 -5.07 6.04
C VAL A 60 6.66 -4.44 6.83
N LYS A 61 6.93 -3.30 7.48
CA LYS A 61 5.95 -2.55 8.27
C LYS A 61 5.21 -1.54 7.39
N LEU A 62 3.94 -1.77 7.17
CA LEU A 62 3.09 -0.95 6.29
C LEU A 62 2.35 0.11 7.08
N SER A 63 2.44 1.38 6.63
CA SER A 63 1.67 2.52 7.15
C SER A 63 0.83 3.11 6.03
N PHE A 64 -0.49 3.02 6.17
CA PHE A 64 -1.44 3.42 5.13
C PHE A 64 -1.96 4.84 5.34
N GLY A 65 -2.08 5.62 4.25
CA GLY A 65 -2.60 6.98 4.30
C GLY A 65 -2.90 7.56 2.92
N ALA A 66 -3.33 8.83 2.88
CA ALA A 66 -3.37 9.59 1.64
C ALA A 66 -1.95 9.94 1.18
N SER A 67 -1.66 9.83 -0.12
CA SER A 67 -0.31 10.06 -0.66
C SER A 67 0.26 11.43 -0.26
N GLY A 68 -0.53 12.51 -0.29
CA GLY A 68 -0.09 13.84 0.11
C GLY A 68 0.19 13.95 1.61
N ALA A 69 -0.62 13.32 2.48
CA ALA A 69 -0.39 13.30 3.92
C ALA A 69 0.91 12.55 4.26
N LEU A 70 1.14 11.40 3.63
CA LEU A 70 2.39 10.63 3.77
C LEU A 70 3.60 11.42 3.26
N THR A 71 3.46 12.15 2.15
CA THR A 71 4.49 13.03 1.63
C THR A 71 4.87 14.08 2.65
N GLN A 72 3.90 14.75 3.27
CA GLN A 72 4.15 15.73 4.34
C GLN A 72 4.86 15.11 5.54
N GLN A 73 4.46 13.91 5.96
CA GLN A 73 5.15 13.18 7.04
C GLN A 73 6.61 12.89 6.69
N ILE A 74 6.89 12.43 5.46
CA ILE A 74 8.26 12.21 4.97
C ILE A 74 9.06 13.51 4.97
N GLN A 75 8.51 14.60 4.48
CA GLN A 75 9.15 15.91 4.50
C GLN A 75 9.46 16.39 5.92
N ASN A 76 8.57 16.10 6.87
CA ASN A 76 8.72 16.44 8.29
C ASN A 76 9.58 15.45 9.09
N GLY A 77 10.22 14.48 8.44
CA GLY A 77 11.17 13.61 9.10
C GLY A 77 10.64 12.24 9.54
N ALA A 78 9.43 11.82 9.16
CA ALA A 78 8.95 10.47 9.49
C ALA A 78 9.91 9.38 8.94
N PRO A 79 10.26 8.34 9.73
CA PRO A 79 11.33 7.39 9.42
C PRO A 79 10.86 6.28 8.48
N PHE A 80 10.38 6.64 7.29
CA PHE A 80 10.07 5.68 6.26
C PHE A 80 11.29 5.38 5.39
N ASP A 81 11.37 4.15 4.89
CA ASP A 81 12.43 3.66 4.03
C ASP A 81 12.06 3.72 2.55
N ILE A 82 10.77 3.48 2.24
CA ILE A 82 10.23 3.48 0.88
C ILE A 82 8.79 4.02 0.88
N PHE A 83 8.40 4.69 -0.20
CA PHE A 83 7.09 5.31 -0.34
C PHE A 83 6.39 4.86 -1.61
N PHE A 84 5.18 4.30 -1.45
CA PHE A 84 4.24 3.95 -2.52
C PHE A 84 3.11 4.98 -2.58
N SER A 85 3.05 5.71 -3.68
CA SER A 85 2.07 6.76 -3.92
C SER A 85 1.03 6.33 -4.96
N ALA A 86 -0.21 6.84 -4.81
CA ALA A 86 -1.28 6.67 -5.79
C ALA A 86 -1.19 7.66 -6.98
N ASP A 87 -0.10 8.40 -7.09
CA ASP A 87 0.30 9.19 -8.27
C ASP A 87 1.82 9.26 -8.40
N MET A 88 2.30 9.84 -9.50
CA MET A 88 3.72 10.08 -9.75
C MET A 88 4.20 11.44 -9.21
N ASP A 89 3.30 12.36 -8.87
CA ASP A 89 3.67 13.74 -8.55
C ASP A 89 4.27 13.85 -7.16
N TYR A 90 3.72 13.15 -6.17
CA TYR A 90 4.28 13.13 -4.82
C TYR A 90 5.68 12.50 -4.74
N PRO A 91 5.97 11.35 -5.37
CA PRO A 91 7.34 10.86 -5.49
C PRO A 91 8.30 11.87 -6.13
N ARG A 92 7.89 12.52 -7.24
CA ARG A 92 8.68 13.58 -7.88
C ARG A 92 8.91 14.79 -6.98
N GLN A 93 7.91 15.19 -6.20
CA GLN A 93 8.04 16.25 -5.21
C GLN A 93 9.10 15.91 -4.15
N LEU A 94 9.11 14.69 -3.62
CA LEU A 94 10.13 14.23 -2.67
C LEU A 94 11.53 14.19 -3.28
N ILE A 95 11.66 13.79 -4.55
CA ILE A 95 12.92 13.79 -5.29
C ILE A 95 13.43 15.22 -5.45
N ALA A 96 12.57 16.14 -5.90
CA ALA A 96 12.92 17.56 -6.07
C ALA A 96 13.35 18.23 -4.75
N GLY A 97 12.76 17.80 -3.62
CA GLY A 97 13.14 18.24 -2.27
C GLY A 97 14.34 17.51 -1.66
N GLY A 98 14.96 16.55 -2.37
CA GLY A 98 16.11 15.77 -1.87
C GLY A 98 15.75 14.68 -0.85
N GLN A 99 14.46 14.45 -0.55
CA GLN A 99 14.02 13.45 0.42
C GLN A 99 13.96 12.04 -0.15
N ALA A 100 13.95 11.87 -1.48
CA ALA A 100 13.89 10.58 -2.13
C ALA A 100 14.95 10.43 -3.23
N ASP A 101 15.39 9.20 -3.47
CA ASP A 101 16.38 8.86 -4.50
C ASP A 101 15.71 8.74 -5.87
N GLY A 102 15.95 9.71 -6.74
CA GLY A 102 15.38 9.76 -8.08
C GLY A 102 15.72 8.56 -8.98
N ALA A 103 16.86 7.89 -8.74
CA ALA A 103 17.24 6.69 -9.48
C ALA A 103 16.32 5.49 -9.17
N THR A 104 15.58 5.52 -8.06
CA THR A 104 14.66 4.47 -7.63
C THR A 104 13.22 4.70 -8.06
N LEU A 105 12.91 5.86 -8.69
CA LEU A 105 11.55 6.16 -9.12
C LEU A 105 11.05 5.12 -10.13
N TYR A 106 9.97 4.45 -9.77
CA TYR A 106 9.36 3.43 -10.62
C TYR A 106 7.84 3.57 -10.66
N ARG A 107 7.25 3.56 -11.86
CA ARG A 107 5.81 3.49 -12.08
C ARG A 107 5.39 2.02 -12.09
N TYR A 108 4.77 1.55 -11.01
CA TYR A 108 4.48 0.13 -10.83
C TYR A 108 3.07 -0.28 -11.28
N ALA A 109 2.10 0.64 -11.31
CA ALA A 109 0.72 0.32 -11.64
C ALA A 109 -0.07 1.56 -12.11
N VAL A 110 -1.29 1.31 -12.61
CA VAL A 110 -2.32 2.32 -12.87
C VAL A 110 -3.58 1.93 -12.11
N GLY A 111 -4.05 2.81 -11.23
CA GLY A 111 -5.27 2.63 -10.47
C GLY A 111 -6.53 2.91 -11.29
N ARG A 112 -7.66 2.41 -10.82
CA ARG A 112 -8.98 2.61 -11.45
C ARG A 112 -9.99 3.13 -10.44
N LEU A 113 -10.79 4.11 -10.86
CA LEU A 113 -11.85 4.70 -10.05
C LEU A 113 -13.18 4.05 -10.39
N VAL A 114 -13.99 3.76 -9.37
CA VAL A 114 -15.36 3.23 -9.53
C VAL A 114 -16.34 4.05 -8.70
N LEU A 115 -17.57 4.08 -9.15
CA LEU A 115 -18.73 4.55 -8.39
C LEU A 115 -19.38 3.33 -7.76
N TRP A 116 -19.47 3.28 -6.43
CA TRP A 116 -19.89 2.12 -5.68
C TRP A 116 -21.11 2.42 -4.80
N VAL A 117 -22.04 1.47 -4.73
CA VAL A 117 -23.21 1.50 -3.85
C VAL A 117 -23.36 0.16 -3.13
N ARG A 118 -24.01 0.15 -1.98
CA ARG A 118 -24.34 -1.08 -1.27
C ARG A 118 -25.23 -2.00 -2.11
N LYS A 119 -25.14 -3.30 -1.91
CA LYS A 119 -25.92 -4.31 -2.61
C LYS A 119 -27.43 -4.15 -2.40
N ASP A 120 -27.83 -3.74 -1.21
CA ASP A 120 -29.23 -3.48 -0.80
C ASP A 120 -29.73 -2.10 -1.23
N SER A 121 -28.89 -1.28 -1.85
CA SER A 121 -29.31 0.02 -2.40
C SER A 121 -30.27 -0.14 -3.58
N PRO A 122 -31.33 0.67 -3.64
CA PRO A 122 -32.22 0.71 -4.81
C PRO A 122 -31.59 1.41 -6.02
N LEU A 123 -30.40 2.02 -5.85
CA LEU A 123 -29.72 2.76 -6.92
C LEU A 123 -29.15 1.77 -7.96
N ASP A 124 -29.50 2.00 -9.22
CA ASP A 124 -29.00 1.23 -10.35
C ASP A 124 -27.70 1.85 -10.89
N VAL A 125 -26.60 1.69 -10.14
CA VAL A 125 -25.31 2.26 -10.50
C VAL A 125 -24.73 1.62 -11.75
N GLU A 126 -25.02 0.34 -12.00
CA GLU A 126 -24.44 -0.43 -13.11
C GLU A 126 -24.91 0.07 -14.48
N HIS A 127 -26.17 0.51 -14.60
CA HIS A 127 -26.73 1.01 -15.86
C HIS A 127 -26.75 2.55 -15.95
N LYS A 128 -26.93 3.23 -14.82
CA LYS A 128 -27.05 4.70 -14.81
C LYS A 128 -25.71 5.43 -14.62
N GLY A 129 -24.67 4.72 -14.13
CA GLY A 129 -23.37 5.33 -13.91
C GLY A 129 -23.45 6.60 -13.06
N MET A 130 -22.87 7.70 -13.55
CA MET A 130 -22.83 8.99 -12.84
C MET A 130 -24.23 9.62 -12.60
N ASP A 131 -25.25 9.26 -13.37
CA ASP A 131 -26.58 9.84 -13.22
C ASP A 131 -27.26 9.44 -11.90
N VAL A 132 -26.82 8.35 -11.24
CA VAL A 132 -27.31 8.01 -9.90
C VAL A 132 -27.05 9.10 -8.87
N LEU A 133 -26.03 9.94 -9.09
CA LEU A 133 -25.71 11.06 -8.20
C LEU A 133 -26.78 12.14 -8.18
N LEU A 134 -27.65 12.19 -9.20
CA LEU A 134 -28.78 13.11 -9.29
C LEU A 134 -30.05 12.56 -8.63
N ASP A 135 -30.06 11.30 -8.23
CA ASP A 135 -31.21 10.71 -7.54
C ASP A 135 -31.49 11.46 -6.23
N PRO A 136 -32.76 11.86 -5.96
CA PRO A 136 -33.13 12.59 -4.75
C PRO A 136 -32.86 11.85 -3.44
N SER A 137 -32.75 10.52 -3.48
CA SER A 137 -32.39 9.69 -2.30
C SER A 137 -30.91 9.77 -1.95
N VAL A 138 -30.03 10.20 -2.85
CA VAL A 138 -28.60 10.36 -2.60
C VAL A 138 -28.36 11.68 -1.88
N LYS A 139 -28.19 11.62 -0.56
CA LYS A 139 -27.93 12.77 0.31
C LYS A 139 -26.46 12.98 0.60
N LYS A 140 -25.67 11.90 0.58
CA LYS A 140 -24.24 11.93 0.86
C LYS A 140 -23.48 11.08 -0.15
N ILE A 141 -22.39 11.65 -0.68
CA ILE A 141 -21.50 11.04 -1.67
C ILE A 141 -20.09 11.08 -1.08
N ALA A 142 -19.52 9.91 -0.83
CA ALA A 142 -18.18 9.81 -0.27
C ALA A 142 -17.12 9.94 -1.36
N ILE A 143 -16.14 10.81 -1.13
CA ILE A 143 -14.90 10.91 -1.91
C ILE A 143 -13.70 10.99 -0.95
N ALA A 144 -12.52 10.60 -1.40
CA ALA A 144 -11.28 10.94 -0.67
C ALA A 144 -11.04 12.46 -0.74
N ASN A 145 -10.40 13.04 0.28
CA ASN A 145 -10.11 14.48 0.29
C ASN A 145 -9.17 14.86 -0.87
N PRO A 146 -9.62 15.68 -1.83
CA PRO A 146 -8.85 16.02 -3.03
C PRO A 146 -7.59 16.85 -2.75
N GLN A 147 -7.49 17.47 -1.57
CA GLN A 147 -6.32 18.27 -1.20
C GLN A 147 -5.04 17.41 -1.11
N HIS A 148 -5.16 16.12 -0.72
CA HIS A 148 -4.01 15.24 -0.53
C HIS A 148 -4.20 13.80 -1.01
N ALA A 149 -5.38 13.45 -1.57
CA ALA A 149 -5.63 12.12 -2.10
C ALA A 149 -5.77 12.15 -3.63
N PRO A 150 -4.93 11.45 -4.40
CA PRO A 150 -5.03 11.36 -5.85
C PRO A 150 -6.40 10.88 -6.33
N TYR A 151 -6.99 9.88 -5.68
CA TYR A 151 -8.34 9.42 -5.98
C TYR A 151 -9.42 10.47 -5.69
N GLY A 152 -9.21 11.35 -4.73
CA GLY A 152 -10.10 12.49 -4.49
C GLY A 152 -10.05 13.49 -5.63
N ARG A 153 -8.84 13.83 -6.13
CA ARG A 153 -8.69 14.65 -7.33
C ARG A 153 -9.32 14.01 -8.57
N ALA A 154 -9.15 12.69 -8.74
CA ALA A 154 -9.78 11.94 -9.81
C ALA A 154 -11.32 11.98 -9.73
N ALA A 155 -11.89 11.84 -8.54
CA ALA A 155 -13.34 11.95 -8.32
C ALA A 155 -13.87 13.35 -8.70
N VAL A 156 -13.20 14.42 -8.25
CA VAL A 156 -13.55 15.80 -8.62
C VAL A 156 -13.41 16.03 -10.11
N ALA A 157 -12.36 15.53 -10.76
CA ALA A 157 -12.18 15.63 -12.19
C ALA A 157 -13.31 14.91 -12.96
N ALA A 158 -13.66 13.70 -12.56
CA ALA A 158 -14.78 12.97 -13.15
C ALA A 158 -16.12 13.72 -12.98
N LEU A 159 -16.39 14.26 -11.79
CA LEU A 159 -17.58 15.08 -11.55
C LEU A 159 -17.64 16.32 -12.45
N ASN A 160 -16.51 16.98 -12.68
CA ASN A 160 -16.41 18.12 -13.58
C ASN A 160 -16.61 17.71 -15.05
N HIS A 161 -16.01 16.59 -15.47
CA HIS A 161 -16.18 16.03 -16.81
C HIS A 161 -17.68 15.81 -17.15
N TYR A 162 -18.43 15.25 -16.19
CA TYR A 162 -19.88 15.02 -16.34
C TYR A 162 -20.74 16.26 -15.97
N LYS A 163 -20.12 17.42 -15.65
CA LYS A 163 -20.81 18.67 -15.26
C LYS A 163 -21.75 18.47 -14.06
N LEU A 164 -21.35 17.64 -13.13
CA LEU A 164 -22.11 17.31 -11.94
C LEU A 164 -21.58 17.98 -10.66
N TYR A 165 -20.31 18.40 -10.62
CA TYR A 165 -19.67 18.89 -9.41
C TYR A 165 -20.49 19.99 -8.70
N GLU A 166 -20.87 21.04 -9.41
CA GLU A 166 -21.64 22.16 -8.85
C GLU A 166 -23.03 21.75 -8.35
N LYS A 167 -23.63 20.69 -8.95
CA LYS A 167 -24.95 20.21 -8.60
C LYS A 167 -24.99 19.37 -7.34
N ILE A 168 -23.84 18.81 -6.93
CA ILE A 168 -23.77 17.83 -5.84
C ILE A 168 -22.69 18.14 -4.80
N SER A 169 -21.94 19.22 -4.96
CA SER A 169 -20.80 19.55 -4.09
C SER A 169 -21.17 19.70 -2.61
N ASP A 170 -22.38 20.17 -2.33
CA ASP A 170 -22.95 20.27 -0.98
C ASP A 170 -23.26 18.91 -0.31
N ARG A 171 -23.29 17.85 -1.10
CA ARG A 171 -23.52 16.48 -0.64
C ARG A 171 -22.24 15.65 -0.50
N LEU A 172 -21.08 16.24 -0.83
CA LEU A 172 -19.81 15.54 -0.73
C LEU A 172 -19.38 15.35 0.74
N VAL A 173 -19.01 14.13 1.08
CA VAL A 173 -18.40 13.77 2.35
C VAL A 173 -16.97 13.34 2.11
N LEU A 174 -16.04 14.06 2.73
CA LEU A 174 -14.62 13.85 2.52
C LEU A 174 -14.07 12.81 3.49
N GLY A 175 -13.57 11.69 2.96
CA GLY A 175 -12.72 10.76 3.69
C GLY A 175 -11.28 11.27 3.68
N GLU A 176 -10.54 11.04 4.74
CA GLU A 176 -9.12 11.40 4.81
C GLU A 176 -8.30 10.78 3.66
N ASN A 177 -8.66 9.56 3.29
CA ASN A 177 -8.09 8.82 2.16
C ASN A 177 -9.16 7.97 1.47
N ILE A 178 -8.78 7.23 0.42
CA ILE A 178 -9.73 6.43 -0.38
C ILE A 178 -10.31 5.23 0.38
N SER A 179 -9.60 4.68 1.38
CA SER A 179 -10.14 3.62 2.23
C SER A 179 -11.26 4.13 3.13
N GLN A 180 -11.13 5.35 3.69
CA GLN A 180 -12.19 5.94 4.51
C GLN A 180 -13.41 6.31 3.65
N ALA A 181 -13.21 6.79 2.41
CA ALA A 181 -14.32 7.00 1.48
C ALA A 181 -15.07 5.68 1.19
N ALA A 182 -14.34 4.58 1.00
CA ALA A 182 -14.92 3.24 0.84
C ALA A 182 -15.70 2.80 2.09
N GLN A 183 -15.16 3.05 3.29
CA GLN A 183 -15.85 2.75 4.56
C GLN A 183 -17.15 3.54 4.73
N PHE A 184 -17.20 4.82 4.33
CA PHE A 184 -18.44 5.62 4.39
C PHE A 184 -19.53 5.05 3.49
N ALA A 185 -19.17 4.57 2.28
CA ALA A 185 -20.11 3.92 1.39
C ALA A 185 -20.53 2.53 1.91
N GLU A 186 -19.59 1.71 2.37
CA GLU A 186 -19.86 0.36 2.89
C GLU A 186 -20.77 0.39 4.13
N SER A 187 -20.53 1.31 5.06
CA SER A 187 -21.33 1.46 6.29
C SER A 187 -22.70 2.08 6.05
N GLY A 188 -22.96 2.65 4.84
CA GLY A 188 -24.19 3.38 4.55
C GLY A 188 -24.20 4.82 5.07
N ASN A 189 -23.08 5.32 5.63
CA ASN A 189 -22.93 6.73 6.00
C ASN A 189 -22.94 7.65 4.78
N ALA A 190 -22.64 7.11 3.59
CA ALA A 190 -22.88 7.72 2.29
C ALA A 190 -23.62 6.71 1.40
N GLN A 191 -24.61 7.19 0.63
CA GLN A 191 -25.39 6.33 -0.28
C GLN A 191 -24.55 5.85 -1.47
N VAL A 192 -23.59 6.67 -1.89
CA VAL A 192 -22.69 6.41 -3.01
C VAL A 192 -21.28 6.78 -2.60
N GLY A 193 -20.28 6.02 -3.06
CA GLY A 193 -18.87 6.36 -2.87
C GLY A 193 -18.07 6.26 -4.15
N PHE A 194 -17.17 7.22 -4.36
CA PHE A 194 -16.06 7.04 -5.28
C PHE A 194 -14.98 6.25 -4.58
N VAL A 195 -14.67 5.06 -5.09
CA VAL A 195 -13.76 4.10 -4.46
C VAL A 195 -12.70 3.63 -5.45
N ALA A 196 -11.57 3.15 -4.97
CA ALA A 196 -10.63 2.43 -5.81
C ALA A 196 -11.21 1.07 -6.20
N LEU A 197 -11.04 0.66 -7.47
CA LEU A 197 -11.41 -0.70 -7.89
C LEU A 197 -10.76 -1.74 -6.98
N ALA A 198 -9.51 -1.49 -6.58
CA ALA A 198 -8.76 -2.35 -5.67
C ALA A 198 -9.47 -2.61 -4.33
N HIS A 199 -10.29 -1.68 -3.83
CA HIS A 199 -11.14 -1.90 -2.66
C HIS A 199 -12.43 -2.64 -3.03
N ALA A 200 -13.11 -2.20 -4.11
CA ALA A 200 -14.41 -2.74 -4.50
C ALA A 200 -14.40 -4.25 -4.76
N ILE A 201 -13.27 -4.80 -5.24
CA ILE A 201 -13.12 -6.22 -5.56
C ILE A 201 -12.44 -7.04 -4.44
N THR A 202 -12.10 -6.44 -3.29
CA THR A 202 -11.58 -7.20 -2.15
C THR A 202 -12.63 -8.15 -1.59
N PRO A 203 -12.22 -9.26 -0.95
CA PRO A 203 -13.17 -10.16 -0.27
C PRO A 203 -14.06 -9.46 0.76
N SER A 204 -13.59 -8.36 1.36
CA SER A 204 -14.35 -7.58 2.33
C SER A 204 -15.49 -6.78 1.71
N MET A 205 -15.35 -6.30 0.47
CA MET A 205 -16.34 -5.50 -0.24
C MET A 205 -17.05 -6.24 -1.38
N GLN A 206 -16.39 -7.25 -1.95
CA GLN A 206 -16.97 -8.11 -3.00
C GLN A 206 -18.25 -8.78 -2.50
N GLY A 207 -19.33 -8.65 -3.25
CA GLY A 207 -20.64 -9.18 -2.84
C GLY A 207 -21.43 -8.32 -1.85
N LYS A 208 -20.85 -7.26 -1.26
CA LYS A 208 -21.55 -6.29 -0.41
C LYS A 208 -22.06 -5.07 -1.18
N GLY A 209 -21.65 -4.88 -2.41
CA GLY A 209 -22.03 -3.75 -3.24
C GLY A 209 -22.06 -4.05 -4.73
N LYS A 210 -22.46 -3.03 -5.46
CA LYS A 210 -22.42 -2.95 -6.92
C LYS A 210 -21.60 -1.73 -7.30
N TYR A 211 -20.93 -1.78 -8.44
CA TYR A 211 -20.14 -0.64 -8.88
C TYR A 211 -20.22 -0.46 -10.39
N TRP A 212 -19.96 0.77 -10.80
CA TRP A 212 -19.75 1.17 -12.18
C TRP A 212 -18.34 1.71 -12.36
N MET A 213 -17.66 1.26 -13.41
CA MET A 213 -16.32 1.74 -13.74
C MET A 213 -16.40 3.15 -14.28
N VAL A 214 -15.80 4.12 -13.60
CA VAL A 214 -15.67 5.47 -14.16
C VAL A 214 -14.75 5.39 -15.38
N PRO A 215 -15.17 5.87 -16.56
CA PRO A 215 -14.34 5.88 -17.77
C PRO A 215 -12.99 6.56 -17.54
N ALA A 216 -11.94 5.97 -18.09
CA ALA A 216 -10.57 6.41 -17.82
C ALA A 216 -10.24 7.81 -18.40
N ASP A 217 -11.00 8.26 -19.38
CA ASP A 217 -10.92 9.59 -19.99
C ASP A 217 -11.64 10.68 -19.18
N ALA A 218 -12.44 10.31 -18.18
CA ALA A 218 -13.15 11.26 -17.31
C ALA A 218 -12.25 11.86 -16.20
N TYR A 219 -11.05 11.36 -15.98
CA TYR A 219 -10.12 11.82 -14.95
C TYR A 219 -8.66 11.60 -15.35
N PRO A 220 -7.69 12.36 -14.78
CA PRO A 220 -6.27 12.13 -15.01
C PRO A 220 -5.87 10.70 -14.61
N ALA A 221 -4.99 10.07 -15.39
CA ALA A 221 -4.50 8.73 -15.09
C ALA A 221 -3.96 8.63 -13.66
N LEU A 222 -4.38 7.59 -12.94
CA LEU A 222 -3.89 7.28 -11.59
C LEU A 222 -2.61 6.43 -11.67
N ASP A 223 -1.58 7.01 -12.32
CA ASP A 223 -0.26 6.40 -12.44
C ASP A 223 0.41 6.32 -11.08
N GLN A 224 0.64 5.12 -10.59
CA GLN A 224 1.16 4.91 -9.24
C GLN A 224 2.68 4.81 -9.24
N GLY A 225 3.31 5.54 -8.33
CA GLY A 225 4.76 5.64 -8.23
C GLY A 225 5.32 5.15 -6.90
N VAL A 226 6.50 4.56 -6.95
CA VAL A 226 7.27 4.18 -5.76
C VAL A 226 8.66 4.81 -5.80
N VAL A 227 9.20 5.14 -4.62
CA VAL A 227 10.53 5.71 -4.48
C VAL A 227 11.15 5.33 -3.13
N VAL A 228 12.46 5.10 -3.10
CA VAL A 228 13.23 4.88 -1.85
C VAL A 228 13.59 6.23 -1.22
N ILE A 229 13.47 6.33 0.11
CA ILE A 229 13.72 7.55 0.86
C ILE A 229 15.23 7.75 1.07
N SER A 230 15.73 8.94 0.74
CA SER A 230 17.18 9.23 0.74
C SER A 230 17.86 9.06 2.11
N ARG A 231 17.15 9.34 3.21
CA ARG A 231 17.68 9.22 4.59
C ARG A 231 17.49 7.84 5.21
N SER A 232 16.87 6.87 4.50
CA SER A 232 16.68 5.51 4.99
C SER A 232 18.01 4.92 5.49
N ALA A 233 17.98 4.31 6.68
CA ALA A 233 19.08 3.49 7.19
C ALA A 233 19.08 2.08 6.57
N HIS A 234 17.97 1.67 5.94
CA HIS A 234 17.73 0.34 5.39
C HIS A 234 17.64 0.35 3.85
N LYS A 235 18.44 1.21 3.18
CA LYS A 235 18.36 1.43 1.71
C LYS A 235 18.50 0.14 0.90
N GLN A 236 19.36 -0.79 1.34
CA GLN A 236 19.56 -2.04 0.62
C GLN A 236 18.32 -2.93 0.68
N ASP A 237 17.66 -3.02 1.83
CA ASP A 237 16.44 -3.81 2.00
C ASP A 237 15.25 -3.16 1.30
N ALA A 238 15.14 -1.81 1.36
CA ALA A 238 14.14 -1.05 0.63
C ALA A 238 14.30 -1.20 -0.90
N ALA A 239 15.53 -1.16 -1.42
CA ALA A 239 15.82 -1.42 -2.83
C ALA A 239 15.50 -2.87 -3.20
N GLY A 240 15.80 -3.84 -2.34
CA GLY A 240 15.44 -5.25 -2.52
C GLY A 240 13.92 -5.45 -2.61
N PHE A 241 13.15 -4.76 -1.77
CA PHE A 241 11.68 -4.78 -1.84
C PHE A 241 11.17 -4.12 -3.12
N LEU A 242 11.77 -3.02 -3.56
CA LEU A 242 11.46 -2.39 -4.84
C LEU A 242 11.70 -3.34 -6.02
N GLU A 243 12.84 -4.03 -6.05
CA GLU A 243 13.13 -5.03 -7.11
C GLU A 243 12.13 -6.19 -7.10
N TYR A 244 11.71 -6.65 -5.91
CA TYR A 244 10.63 -7.63 -5.82
C TYR A 244 9.32 -7.09 -6.41
N VAL A 245 8.95 -5.84 -6.14
CA VAL A 245 7.73 -5.21 -6.71
C VAL A 245 7.78 -5.14 -8.25
N LYS A 246 8.96 -5.06 -8.86
CA LYS A 246 9.15 -5.10 -10.32
C LYS A 246 9.00 -6.50 -10.92
N SER A 247 8.92 -7.55 -10.10
CA SER A 247 8.84 -8.93 -10.58
C SER A 247 7.49 -9.27 -11.21
N THR A 248 7.48 -10.30 -12.06
CA THR A 248 6.26 -10.87 -12.65
C THR A 248 5.28 -11.37 -11.57
N GLU A 249 5.80 -11.93 -10.48
CA GLU A 249 4.98 -12.38 -9.34
C GLU A 249 4.23 -11.21 -8.70
N ALA A 250 4.93 -10.10 -8.41
CA ALA A 250 4.31 -8.91 -7.85
C ALA A 250 3.30 -8.27 -8.82
N SER A 251 3.63 -8.25 -10.12
CA SER A 251 2.72 -7.80 -11.17
C SER A 251 1.41 -8.60 -11.19
N ALA A 252 1.47 -9.93 -11.06
CA ALA A 252 0.30 -10.79 -10.98
C ALA A 252 -0.56 -10.50 -9.74
N VAL A 253 0.08 -10.18 -8.58
CA VAL A 253 -0.65 -9.75 -7.37
C VAL A 253 -1.37 -8.43 -7.64
N LEU A 254 -0.70 -7.41 -8.18
CA LEU A 254 -1.31 -6.12 -8.49
C LEU A 254 -2.50 -6.26 -9.44
N GLN A 255 -2.38 -7.06 -10.51
CA GLN A 255 -3.48 -7.31 -11.45
C GLN A 255 -4.67 -7.99 -10.78
N ARG A 256 -4.44 -8.94 -9.86
CA ARG A 256 -5.51 -9.60 -9.09
C ARG A 256 -6.33 -8.61 -8.26
N TYR A 257 -5.70 -7.53 -7.79
CA TYR A 257 -6.35 -6.42 -7.11
C TYR A 257 -6.83 -5.30 -8.06
N GLY A 258 -6.96 -5.58 -9.37
CA GLY A 258 -7.58 -4.67 -10.34
C GLY A 258 -6.71 -3.51 -10.79
N PHE A 259 -5.42 -3.52 -10.47
CA PHE A 259 -4.46 -2.58 -11.04
C PHE A 259 -4.11 -2.99 -12.48
N THR A 260 -3.96 -1.99 -13.35
CA THR A 260 -3.45 -2.18 -14.72
C THR A 260 -1.94 -1.97 -14.71
N LEU A 261 -1.19 -2.80 -15.41
CA LEU A 261 0.26 -2.58 -15.54
C LEU A 261 0.54 -1.45 -16.52
N PRO A 262 1.63 -0.67 -16.33
CA PRO A 262 1.95 0.50 -17.16
C PRO A 262 2.01 0.21 -18.67
N GLU A 263 2.53 -0.95 -19.05
CA GLU A 263 2.63 -1.39 -20.46
C GLU A 263 1.25 -1.65 -21.08
N GLN A 264 0.30 -2.16 -20.31
CA GLN A 264 -1.07 -2.44 -20.76
C GLN A 264 -1.91 -1.17 -20.86
N ALA A 265 -1.63 -0.14 -20.03
CA ALA A 265 -2.36 1.12 -20.03
C ALA A 265 -2.16 1.93 -21.33
N GLN A 266 -1.03 1.76 -22.03
CA GLN A 266 -0.75 2.42 -23.30
C GLN A 266 -1.62 1.88 -24.46
N GLY A 267 -2.22 0.70 -24.32
CA GLY A 267 -3.10 0.08 -25.32
C GLY A 267 -4.58 0.48 -25.21
N ILE A 268 -5.00 1.05 -24.06
CA ILE A 268 -6.40 1.41 -23.78
C ILE A 268 -6.72 2.87 -24.18
N ALA A 269 -5.68 3.69 -24.39
CA ALA A 269 -5.79 5.12 -24.74
C ALA A 269 -5.83 5.41 -26.26
N LYS A 270 -6.12 4.40 -27.11
CA LYS A 270 -6.26 4.54 -28.55
C LYS A 270 -7.69 4.32 -29.01
#